data_deb3dcb206a7b8136082777eab8223ad
#
_entry.id   deb3dcb206a7b8136082777eab8223ad
#
_cell.length_a   1.000
_cell.length_b   1.000
_cell.length_c   1.000
_cell.angle_alpha   90.00
_cell.angle_beta   90.00
_cell.angle_gamma   90.00
#
_symmetry.space_group_name_H-M   'P 1'
#
loop_
_entity.id
_entity.type
_entity.pdbx_description
1 polymer ?
#
loop_
_entity_poly.entity_id
_entity_poly.type
_entity_poly.pdbx_seq_one_letter_code
_entity_poly.pdbx_strand_id
1 'polypeptide(L)'
;DLGERGARRIIDAFLREHGKTIDAVGEETFFAELRDAAERLAELRLVQGFQAGPDVVVGAGFDPRVPICSGVGLHDGPVAEHALGLTLALLRNLPLALARQAERQWDGRLGGTLRPRAYDGRVTTLDGANVTIWGFGSIGSTLAPLLTALGARVTGVARSAGERNGYPVVDESSLDDVLADTDVLVMILPHSDATSAALNADRLARLRQGALLVNVGRGTTVDEEALVAALESGRLAGAALDVTAVEPLPADSPLWDLPTVLISPHTAALDARE
;
A
#
# COMPACT_ATOMS: atom_id res chain seq x y z
N ASP A 1 -27.87 13.40 5.95
CA ASP A 1 -27.35 12.54 4.87
C ASP A 1 -27.08 13.41 3.64
N LEU A 2 -25.91 14.03 3.64
CA LEU A 2 -25.41 14.75 2.47
C LEU A 2 -24.83 13.70 1.51
N GLY A 3 -25.68 12.95 0.81
CA GLY A 3 -25.20 11.96 -0.13
C GLY A 3 -24.14 12.54 -1.10
N GLU A 4 -23.47 11.65 -1.83
CA GLU A 4 -22.36 11.88 -2.79
C GLU A 4 -22.49 13.20 -3.61
N ARG A 5 -23.71 13.57 -4.02
CA ARG A 5 -24.03 14.84 -4.69
C ARG A 5 -23.89 16.08 -3.80
N GLY A 6 -24.03 15.96 -2.50
CA GLY A 6 -23.86 17.06 -1.54
C GLY A 6 -22.39 17.35 -1.27
N ALA A 7 -21.58 16.30 -1.09
CA ALA A 7 -20.14 16.39 -0.90
C ALA A 7 -19.47 17.00 -2.14
N ARG A 8 -19.83 16.53 -3.34
CA ARG A 8 -19.32 17.07 -4.62
C ARG A 8 -19.64 18.55 -4.80
N ARG A 9 -20.84 19.00 -4.38
CA ARG A 9 -21.22 20.44 -4.42
C ARG A 9 -20.36 21.31 -3.49
N ILE A 10 -19.97 20.80 -2.32
CA ILE A 10 -19.13 21.52 -1.37
C ILE A 10 -17.71 21.64 -1.93
N ILE A 11 -17.16 20.55 -2.48
CA ILE A 11 -15.85 20.54 -3.13
C ILE A 11 -15.84 21.49 -4.34
N ASP A 12 -16.82 21.38 -5.22
CA ASP A 12 -16.94 22.26 -6.40
C ASP A 12 -17.13 23.74 -6.02
N ALA A 13 -17.76 24.02 -4.88
CA ALA A 13 -17.90 25.38 -4.38
C ALA A 13 -16.55 25.91 -3.84
N PHE A 14 -15.84 25.11 -3.06
CA PHE A 14 -14.53 25.42 -2.53
C PHE A 14 -13.51 25.63 -3.66
N LEU A 15 -13.46 24.73 -4.64
CA LEU A 15 -12.56 24.83 -5.79
C LEU A 15 -12.87 26.08 -6.66
N ARG A 16 -14.15 26.45 -6.81
CA ARG A 16 -14.55 27.66 -7.54
C ARG A 16 -14.17 28.95 -6.81
N GLU A 17 -14.29 28.98 -5.50
CA GLU A 17 -14.00 30.15 -4.67
C GLU A 17 -12.49 30.45 -4.60
N HIS A 18 -11.66 29.39 -4.65
CA HIS A 18 -10.21 29.50 -4.51
C HIS A 18 -9.45 29.39 -5.85
N GLY A 19 -10.14 29.13 -6.98
CA GLY A 19 -9.57 29.16 -8.34
C GLY A 19 -8.46 28.11 -8.59
N LYS A 20 -8.41 27.06 -7.78
CA LYS A 20 -7.36 26.02 -7.83
C LYS A 20 -7.98 24.64 -7.98
N THR A 21 -7.38 23.80 -8.81
CA THR A 21 -7.59 22.35 -8.78
C THR A 21 -6.67 21.73 -7.70
N ILE A 22 -7.08 20.63 -7.10
CA ILE A 22 -6.27 19.91 -6.11
C ILE A 22 -4.87 19.59 -6.64
N ASP A 23 -4.74 19.32 -7.93
CA ASP A 23 -3.46 19.05 -8.61
C ASP A 23 -2.50 20.26 -8.69
N ALA A 24 -2.99 21.47 -8.40
CA ALA A 24 -2.19 22.70 -8.46
C ALA A 24 -1.69 23.15 -7.08
N VAL A 25 -2.10 22.46 -6.00
CA VAL A 25 -1.72 22.79 -4.63
C VAL A 25 -0.78 21.70 -4.16
N GLY A 26 0.51 22.00 -4.06
CA GLY A 26 1.48 21.06 -3.49
C GLY A 26 1.06 20.60 -2.08
N GLU A 27 1.47 19.42 -1.68
CA GLU A 27 1.05 18.75 -0.45
C GLU A 27 1.24 19.64 0.79
N GLU A 28 2.37 20.34 0.90
CA GLU A 28 2.65 21.31 1.99
C GLU A 28 1.62 22.45 2.07
N THR A 29 1.15 22.94 0.92
CA THR A 29 0.14 24.01 0.87
C THR A 29 -1.22 23.48 1.31
N PHE A 30 -1.57 22.25 0.92
CA PHE A 30 -2.80 21.58 1.36
C PHE A 30 -2.82 21.36 2.88
N PHE A 31 -1.73 20.92 3.47
CA PHE A 31 -1.61 20.78 4.92
C PHE A 31 -1.66 22.13 5.67
N ALA A 32 -1.07 23.19 5.09
CA ALA A 32 -1.12 24.52 5.66
C ALA A 32 -2.56 25.08 5.63
N GLU A 33 -3.29 24.90 4.52
CA GLU A 33 -4.69 25.32 4.39
C GLU A 33 -5.62 24.54 5.33
N LEU A 34 -5.38 23.23 5.53
CA LEU A 34 -6.13 22.43 6.51
C LEU A 34 -5.91 22.90 7.95
N ARG A 35 -4.68 23.26 8.33
CA ARG A 35 -4.38 23.81 9.66
C ARG A 35 -5.02 25.18 9.86
N ASP A 36 -4.92 26.08 8.88
CA ASP A 36 -5.59 27.38 8.93
C ASP A 36 -7.12 27.22 9.07
N ALA A 37 -7.71 26.26 8.36
CA ALA A 37 -9.12 25.93 8.48
C ALA A 37 -9.47 25.41 9.88
N ALA A 38 -8.63 24.56 10.48
CA ALA A 38 -8.83 24.04 11.82
C ALA A 38 -8.82 25.14 12.89
N GLU A 39 -7.96 26.16 12.72
CA GLU A 39 -7.89 27.31 13.65
C GLU A 39 -9.07 28.27 13.50
N ARG A 40 -9.60 28.44 12.29
CA ARG A 40 -10.60 29.48 11.97
C ARG A 40 -12.05 29.03 12.07
N LEU A 41 -12.31 27.72 11.99
CA LEU A 41 -13.67 27.17 11.95
C LEU A 41 -14.19 26.84 13.36
N ALA A 42 -14.52 27.87 14.15
CA ALA A 42 -14.99 27.72 15.54
C ALA A 42 -16.32 26.95 15.70
N GLU A 43 -17.16 26.93 14.68
CA GLU A 43 -18.49 26.29 14.67
C GLU A 43 -18.49 24.93 13.96
N LEU A 44 -17.31 24.35 13.71
CA LEU A 44 -17.16 23.08 13.02
C LEU A 44 -17.80 21.94 13.81
N ARG A 45 -18.61 21.12 13.18
CA ARG A 45 -19.34 20.00 13.80
C ARG A 45 -18.90 18.63 13.31
N LEU A 46 -18.28 18.57 12.14
CA LEU A 46 -17.84 17.33 11.51
C LEU A 46 -16.73 17.66 10.50
N VAL A 47 -15.72 16.83 10.46
CA VAL A 47 -14.73 16.80 9.38
C VAL A 47 -14.88 15.49 8.63
N GLN A 48 -15.09 15.53 7.32
CA GLN A 48 -15.16 14.35 6.46
C GLN A 48 -13.96 14.33 5.53
N GLY A 49 -13.02 13.41 5.78
CA GLY A 49 -11.96 13.05 4.83
C GLY A 49 -12.45 12.06 3.79
N PHE A 50 -11.99 12.18 2.56
CA PHE A 50 -12.26 11.21 1.49
C PHE A 50 -11.24 10.09 1.45
N GLN A 51 -10.06 10.30 1.99
CA GLN A 51 -9.01 9.30 2.10
C GLN A 51 -9.39 8.20 3.11
N ALA A 52 -8.97 6.97 2.85
CA ALA A 52 -9.21 5.85 3.76
C ALA A 52 -8.44 6.03 5.08
N GLY A 53 -7.21 6.57 5.03
CA GLY A 53 -6.41 6.93 6.21
C GLY A 53 -6.78 8.32 6.74
N PRO A 54 -7.13 8.47 8.04
CA PRO A 54 -7.47 9.76 8.63
C PRO A 54 -6.23 10.58 9.05
N ASP A 55 -5.03 10.06 8.89
CA ASP A 55 -3.77 10.58 9.41
C ASP A 55 -3.55 12.06 9.08
N VAL A 56 -3.77 12.45 7.83
CA VAL A 56 -3.64 13.83 7.36
C VAL A 56 -4.61 14.77 8.08
N VAL A 57 -5.87 14.38 8.16
CA VAL A 57 -6.92 15.22 8.76
C VAL A 57 -6.74 15.29 10.28
N VAL A 58 -6.35 14.20 10.93
CA VAL A 58 -6.04 14.16 12.35
C VAL A 58 -4.82 15.04 12.67
N GLY A 59 -3.78 15.01 11.82
CA GLY A 59 -2.58 15.81 11.96
C GLY A 59 -2.79 17.33 11.74
N ALA A 60 -3.94 17.73 11.18
CA ALA A 60 -4.27 19.15 10.98
C ALA A 60 -4.61 19.91 12.29
N GLY A 61 -4.90 19.21 13.38
CA GLY A 61 -5.11 19.83 14.70
C GLY A 61 -6.52 20.37 14.91
N PHE A 62 -7.55 19.79 14.31
CA PHE A 62 -8.95 20.12 14.61
C PHE A 62 -9.27 19.89 16.09
N ASP A 63 -10.25 20.66 16.63
CA ASP A 63 -10.71 20.50 18.01
C ASP A 63 -11.07 19.01 18.25
N PRO A 64 -10.50 18.36 19.28
CA PRO A 64 -10.76 16.95 19.59
C PRO A 64 -12.24 16.59 19.83
N ARG A 65 -13.09 17.58 20.06
CA ARG A 65 -14.54 17.40 20.21
C ARG A 65 -15.27 17.27 18.87
N VAL A 66 -14.62 17.67 17.78
CA VAL A 66 -15.18 17.56 16.43
C VAL A 66 -14.91 16.17 15.88
N PRO A 67 -15.95 15.37 15.56
CA PRO A 67 -15.75 14.06 14.98
C PRO A 67 -15.07 14.18 13.62
N ILE A 68 -14.06 13.32 13.41
CA ILE A 68 -13.38 13.14 12.11
C ILE A 68 -13.83 11.81 11.53
N CYS A 69 -14.41 11.85 10.34
CA CYS A 69 -14.77 10.67 9.54
C CYS A 69 -13.79 10.53 8.38
N SER A 70 -13.44 9.29 8.06
CA SER A 70 -12.59 8.95 6.90
C SER A 70 -13.41 8.32 5.78
N GLY A 71 -12.80 8.23 4.58
CA GLY A 71 -13.38 7.59 3.40
C GLY A 71 -13.21 6.08 3.37
N VAL A 72 -13.17 5.40 4.53
CA VAL A 72 -13.10 3.92 4.58
C VAL A 72 -14.25 3.32 3.78
N GLY A 73 -13.93 2.41 2.88
CA GLY A 73 -14.89 1.76 1.99
C GLY A 73 -14.99 2.40 0.60
N LEU A 74 -14.59 3.66 0.42
CA LEU A 74 -14.68 4.34 -0.87
C LEU A 74 -13.66 3.79 -1.89
N HIS A 75 -12.47 3.46 -1.43
CA HIS A 75 -11.34 3.05 -2.29
C HIS A 75 -11.00 1.57 -2.20
N ASP A 76 -11.85 0.74 -1.56
CA ASP A 76 -11.54 -0.68 -1.30
C ASP A 76 -11.30 -1.46 -2.61
N GLY A 77 -12.14 -1.27 -3.62
CA GLY A 77 -12.02 -1.91 -4.92
C GLY A 77 -10.75 -1.51 -5.66
N PRO A 78 -10.55 -0.22 -6.00
CA PRO A 78 -9.36 0.23 -6.71
C PRO A 78 -8.05 -0.16 -6.03
N VAL A 79 -7.93 0.02 -4.70
CA VAL A 79 -6.71 -0.34 -3.96
C VAL A 79 -6.48 -1.86 -3.96
N ALA A 80 -7.54 -2.67 -3.81
CA ALA A 80 -7.42 -4.13 -3.88
C ALA A 80 -6.99 -4.59 -5.28
N GLU A 81 -7.56 -4.02 -6.35
CA GLU A 81 -7.17 -4.30 -7.73
C GLU A 81 -5.71 -3.90 -7.99
N HIS A 82 -5.28 -2.73 -7.53
CA HIS A 82 -3.91 -2.26 -7.66
C HIS A 82 -2.93 -3.18 -6.91
N ALA A 83 -3.22 -3.53 -5.66
CA ALA A 83 -2.41 -4.46 -4.87
C ALA A 83 -2.28 -5.84 -5.52
N LEU A 84 -3.38 -6.36 -6.09
CA LEU A 84 -3.36 -7.59 -6.87
C LEU A 84 -2.48 -7.44 -8.12
N GLY A 85 -2.64 -6.34 -8.87
CA GLY A 85 -1.84 -6.04 -10.06
C GLY A 85 -0.34 -6.00 -9.75
N LEU A 86 0.06 -5.30 -8.69
CA LEU A 86 1.44 -5.23 -8.19
C LEU A 86 1.96 -6.61 -7.79
N THR A 87 1.14 -7.40 -7.06
CA THR A 87 1.49 -8.76 -6.66
C THR A 87 1.77 -9.64 -7.87
N LEU A 88 0.87 -9.63 -8.86
CA LEU A 88 1.04 -10.41 -10.09
C LEU A 88 2.25 -9.92 -10.91
N ALA A 89 2.50 -8.62 -10.95
CA ALA A 89 3.67 -8.07 -11.64
C ALA A 89 4.98 -8.60 -11.06
N LEU A 90 5.11 -8.65 -9.72
CA LEU A 90 6.29 -9.21 -9.06
C LEU A 90 6.42 -10.72 -9.31
N LEU A 91 5.35 -11.49 -9.10
CA LEU A 91 5.35 -12.94 -9.31
C LEU A 91 5.77 -13.31 -10.74
N ARG A 92 5.36 -12.51 -11.72
CA ARG A 92 5.66 -12.74 -13.14
C ARG A 92 6.95 -12.04 -13.61
N ASN A 93 7.74 -11.43 -12.71
CA ASN A 93 8.97 -10.68 -13.02
C ASN A 93 8.75 -9.57 -14.08
N LEU A 94 7.58 -8.92 -14.07
CA LEU A 94 7.27 -7.88 -15.07
C LEU A 94 8.21 -6.68 -14.98
N PRO A 95 8.68 -6.20 -13.80
CA PRO A 95 9.65 -5.11 -13.73
C PRO A 95 10.89 -5.40 -14.56
N LEU A 96 11.49 -6.58 -14.37
CA LEU A 96 12.67 -6.99 -15.11
C LEU A 96 12.36 -7.21 -16.60
N ALA A 97 11.20 -7.75 -16.94
CA ALA A 97 10.78 -7.93 -18.33
C ALA A 97 10.65 -6.58 -19.05
N LEU A 98 10.08 -5.56 -18.39
CA LEU A 98 9.96 -4.20 -18.93
C LEU A 98 11.32 -3.54 -19.11
N ALA A 99 12.25 -3.71 -18.16
CA ALA A 99 13.62 -3.23 -18.31
C ALA A 99 14.32 -3.87 -19.55
N ARG A 100 14.20 -5.18 -19.72
CA ARG A 100 14.74 -5.88 -20.89
C ARG A 100 14.06 -5.47 -22.21
N GLN A 101 12.75 -5.21 -22.16
CA GLN A 101 12.03 -4.67 -23.31
C GLN A 101 12.55 -3.30 -23.73
N ALA A 102 12.84 -2.41 -22.78
CA ALA A 102 13.43 -1.10 -23.05
C ALA A 102 14.81 -1.21 -23.71
N GLU A 103 15.60 -2.22 -23.33
CA GLU A 103 16.90 -2.56 -23.94
C GLU A 103 16.77 -3.35 -25.26
N ARG A 104 15.55 -3.67 -25.72
CA ARG A 104 15.27 -4.53 -26.87
C ARG A 104 15.91 -5.93 -26.76
N GLN A 105 15.98 -6.47 -25.54
CA GLN A 105 16.55 -7.78 -25.25
C GLN A 105 15.48 -8.82 -24.97
N TRP A 106 15.51 -9.94 -25.68
CA TRP A 106 14.76 -11.13 -25.36
C TRP A 106 15.52 -11.97 -24.33
N ASP A 107 15.23 -11.77 -23.05
CA ASP A 107 15.94 -12.44 -21.96
C ASP A 107 15.30 -13.79 -21.60
N GLY A 108 15.80 -14.86 -22.16
CA GLY A 108 15.34 -16.22 -21.88
C GLY A 108 15.59 -16.70 -20.43
N ARG A 109 16.33 -15.94 -19.61
CA ARG A 109 16.57 -16.26 -18.20
C ARG A 109 15.34 -15.97 -17.33
N LEU A 110 14.40 -15.15 -17.82
CA LEU A 110 13.13 -14.88 -17.15
C LEU A 110 12.20 -16.10 -17.13
N GLY A 111 12.57 -17.15 -17.83
CA GLY A 111 11.82 -18.38 -17.99
C GLY A 111 11.17 -18.50 -19.37
N GLY A 112 10.87 -19.70 -19.77
CA GLY A 112 10.24 -20.01 -21.05
C GLY A 112 10.20 -21.50 -21.31
N THR A 113 9.53 -21.88 -22.39
CA THR A 113 9.29 -23.29 -22.77
C THR A 113 10.59 -24.07 -22.98
N LEU A 114 11.65 -23.38 -23.43
CA LEU A 114 12.92 -24.03 -23.79
C LEU A 114 13.98 -24.00 -22.70
N ARG A 115 13.77 -23.17 -21.66
CA ARG A 115 14.67 -23.07 -20.51
C ARG A 115 13.83 -22.90 -19.25
N PRO A 116 13.42 -24.01 -18.62
CA PRO A 116 12.76 -23.95 -17.33
C PRO A 116 13.67 -23.19 -16.35
N ARG A 117 13.11 -22.21 -15.64
CA ARG A 117 13.82 -21.56 -14.55
C ARG A 117 14.10 -22.60 -13.48
N ALA A 118 15.37 -22.69 -13.02
CA ALA A 118 15.68 -23.49 -11.85
C ALA A 118 14.87 -22.97 -10.65
N TYR A 119 14.29 -23.89 -9.89
CA TYR A 119 13.60 -23.52 -8.65
C TYR A 119 14.62 -22.93 -7.66
N ASP A 120 14.49 -21.67 -7.38
CA ASP A 120 15.39 -20.89 -6.49
C ASP A 120 14.73 -20.53 -5.14
N GLY A 121 13.62 -21.19 -4.82
CA GLY A 121 12.84 -20.95 -3.60
C GLY A 121 11.82 -19.81 -3.73
N ARG A 122 11.83 -19.07 -4.82
CA ARG A 122 10.91 -17.95 -5.03
C ARG A 122 9.56 -18.43 -5.54
N VAL A 123 8.50 -17.86 -4.99
CA VAL A 123 7.16 -18.08 -5.53
C VAL A 123 6.99 -17.32 -6.85
N THR A 124 6.36 -17.96 -7.84
CA THR A 124 6.13 -17.39 -9.18
C THR A 124 4.66 -17.41 -9.59
N THR A 125 3.80 -17.92 -8.71
CA THR A 125 2.34 -18.00 -8.89
C THR A 125 1.67 -17.85 -7.55
N LEU A 126 0.42 -17.41 -7.53
CA LEU A 126 -0.41 -17.39 -6.32
C LEU A 126 -0.93 -18.78 -5.95
N ASP A 127 -0.96 -19.71 -6.88
CA ASP A 127 -1.42 -21.08 -6.60
C ASP A 127 -0.53 -21.75 -5.54
N GLY A 128 -1.14 -22.03 -4.39
CA GLY A 128 -0.47 -22.57 -3.21
C GLY A 128 0.41 -21.60 -2.42
N ALA A 129 0.53 -20.33 -2.82
CA ALA A 129 1.32 -19.34 -2.10
C ALA A 129 0.67 -18.93 -0.77
N ASN A 130 1.48 -18.68 0.25
CA ASN A 130 1.05 -18.08 1.52
C ASN A 130 1.13 -16.57 1.41
N VAL A 131 -0.02 -15.90 1.43
CA VAL A 131 -0.12 -14.45 1.36
C VAL A 131 -0.55 -13.91 2.72
N THR A 132 0.26 -13.05 3.29
CA THR A 132 -0.08 -12.34 4.53
C THR A 132 -0.50 -10.92 4.18
N ILE A 133 -1.71 -10.52 4.62
CA ILE A 133 -2.21 -9.15 4.48
C ILE A 133 -2.09 -8.46 5.85
N TRP A 134 -1.12 -7.57 5.99
CA TRP A 134 -0.92 -6.81 7.22
C TRP A 134 -1.64 -5.47 7.13
N GLY A 135 -2.66 -5.32 7.96
CA GLY A 135 -3.70 -4.30 7.88
C GLY A 135 -5.00 -4.89 7.30
N PHE A 136 -5.51 -5.97 7.94
CA PHE A 136 -6.71 -6.68 7.47
C PHE A 136 -7.98 -5.93 7.86
N GLY A 137 -8.17 -4.76 7.22
CA GLY A 137 -9.38 -3.92 7.27
C GLY A 137 -10.29 -4.15 6.07
N SER A 138 -11.05 -3.11 5.65
CA SER A 138 -11.97 -3.18 4.50
C SER A 138 -11.25 -3.51 3.19
N ILE A 139 -10.15 -2.83 2.88
CA ILE A 139 -9.34 -3.09 1.69
C ILE A 139 -8.77 -4.53 1.72
N GLY A 140 -8.18 -4.95 2.84
CA GLY A 140 -7.65 -6.31 2.98
C GLY A 140 -8.74 -7.38 2.82
N SER A 141 -9.93 -7.13 3.34
CA SER A 141 -11.10 -8.00 3.17
C SER A 141 -11.61 -8.06 1.73
N THR A 142 -11.43 -7.00 0.95
CA THR A 142 -11.77 -6.94 -0.48
C THR A 142 -10.70 -7.65 -1.33
N LEU A 143 -9.42 -7.54 -0.96
CA LEU A 143 -8.30 -8.17 -1.66
C LEU A 143 -8.26 -9.70 -1.44
N ALA A 144 -8.54 -10.16 -0.23
CA ALA A 144 -8.39 -11.57 0.15
C ALA A 144 -9.12 -12.56 -0.80
N PRO A 145 -10.41 -12.37 -1.18
CA PRO A 145 -11.08 -13.24 -2.12
C PRO A 145 -10.45 -13.24 -3.52
N LEU A 146 -9.89 -12.14 -3.99
CA LEU A 146 -9.22 -12.05 -5.28
C LEU A 146 -7.95 -12.91 -5.30
N LEU A 147 -7.15 -12.84 -4.25
CA LEU A 147 -5.96 -13.68 -4.07
C LEU A 147 -6.33 -15.17 -3.96
N THR A 148 -7.37 -15.47 -3.18
CA THR A 148 -7.85 -16.85 -2.98
C THR A 148 -8.41 -17.44 -4.26
N ALA A 149 -9.10 -16.66 -5.10
CA ALA A 149 -9.58 -17.10 -6.41
C ALA A 149 -8.44 -17.53 -7.34
N LEU A 150 -7.22 -17.04 -7.10
CA LEU A 150 -6.00 -17.42 -7.82
C LEU A 150 -5.20 -18.51 -7.09
N GLY A 151 -5.77 -19.15 -6.05
CA GLY A 151 -5.20 -20.29 -5.35
C GLY A 151 -4.32 -19.96 -4.14
N ALA A 152 -4.24 -18.70 -3.72
CA ALA A 152 -3.47 -18.31 -2.53
C ALA A 152 -4.13 -18.75 -1.22
N ARG A 153 -3.31 -19.05 -0.22
CA ARG A 153 -3.71 -19.18 1.18
C ARG A 153 -3.49 -17.84 1.87
N VAL A 154 -4.59 -17.20 2.27
CA VAL A 154 -4.54 -15.85 2.82
C VAL A 154 -4.68 -15.88 4.34
N THR A 155 -3.77 -15.18 5.03
CA THR A 155 -3.84 -14.88 6.47
C THR A 155 -3.84 -13.37 6.66
N GLY A 156 -4.80 -12.85 7.41
CA GLY A 156 -4.86 -11.45 7.81
C GLY A 156 -4.06 -11.19 9.07
N VAL A 157 -3.50 -9.98 9.20
CA VAL A 157 -2.93 -9.46 10.45
C VAL A 157 -3.62 -8.16 10.79
N ALA A 158 -4.10 -8.04 12.04
CA ALA A 158 -4.80 -6.86 12.52
C ALA A 158 -4.60 -6.68 14.04
N ARG A 159 -5.19 -5.62 14.61
CA ARG A 159 -5.11 -5.33 16.06
C ARG A 159 -5.74 -6.41 16.96
N SER A 160 -6.61 -7.25 16.41
CA SER A 160 -7.26 -8.33 17.16
C SER A 160 -7.34 -9.57 16.28
N ALA A 161 -7.01 -10.72 16.87
CA ALA A 161 -7.14 -12.02 16.23
C ALA A 161 -8.61 -12.44 16.10
N GLY A 162 -8.87 -13.44 15.24
CA GLY A 162 -10.19 -14.03 15.01
C GLY A 162 -10.39 -14.46 13.57
N GLU A 163 -11.62 -14.37 13.10
CA GLU A 163 -11.99 -14.60 11.71
C GLU A 163 -12.69 -13.36 11.16
N ARG A 164 -12.37 -12.96 9.95
CA ARG A 164 -13.05 -11.86 9.25
C ARG A 164 -13.35 -12.28 7.81
N ASN A 165 -14.62 -12.23 7.44
CA ASN A 165 -15.09 -12.60 6.11
C ASN A 165 -14.63 -14.00 5.64
N GLY A 166 -14.52 -14.96 6.58
CA GLY A 166 -14.08 -16.33 6.29
C GLY A 166 -12.54 -16.52 6.23
N TYR A 167 -11.77 -15.49 6.59
CA TYR A 167 -10.31 -15.55 6.62
C TYR A 167 -9.76 -15.56 8.04
N PRO A 168 -8.74 -16.38 8.34
CA PRO A 168 -8.05 -16.34 9.62
C PRO A 168 -7.31 -15.00 9.75
N VAL A 169 -7.44 -14.38 10.92
CA VAL A 169 -6.77 -13.14 11.27
C VAL A 169 -6.02 -13.35 12.58
N VAL A 170 -4.74 -13.07 12.57
CA VAL A 170 -3.91 -13.06 13.78
C VAL A 170 -3.71 -11.62 14.27
N ASP A 171 -3.36 -11.46 15.54
CA ASP A 171 -2.90 -10.18 16.07
C ASP A 171 -1.38 -10.01 15.88
N GLU A 172 -0.89 -8.82 16.19
CA GLU A 172 0.53 -8.49 16.02
C GLU A 172 1.48 -9.33 16.90
N SER A 173 0.99 -9.93 17.98
CA SER A 173 1.82 -10.80 18.82
C SER A 173 2.22 -12.10 18.12
N SER A 174 1.42 -12.52 17.14
CA SER A 174 1.64 -13.72 16.33
C SER A 174 2.23 -13.40 14.94
N LEU A 175 2.49 -12.12 14.65
CA LEU A 175 2.98 -11.69 13.35
C LEU A 175 4.29 -12.36 12.95
N ASP A 176 5.24 -12.41 13.87
CA ASP A 176 6.57 -12.95 13.61
C ASP A 176 6.56 -14.44 13.19
N ASP A 177 5.62 -15.22 13.72
CA ASP A 177 5.43 -16.62 13.33
C ASP A 177 4.84 -16.73 11.92
N VAL A 178 3.89 -15.84 11.57
CA VAL A 178 3.28 -15.80 10.23
C VAL A 178 4.28 -15.37 9.17
N LEU A 179 5.16 -14.40 9.49
CA LEU A 179 6.16 -13.90 8.53
C LEU A 179 7.11 -15.00 8.05
N ALA A 180 7.44 -15.98 8.90
CA ALA A 180 8.36 -17.07 8.56
C ALA A 180 7.85 -17.97 7.41
N ASP A 181 6.53 -18.07 7.26
CA ASP A 181 5.88 -18.88 6.21
C ASP A 181 5.33 -18.03 5.06
N THR A 182 5.51 -16.70 5.11
CA THR A 182 4.96 -15.77 4.13
C THR A 182 5.76 -15.77 2.83
N ASP A 183 5.10 -16.07 1.72
CA ASP A 183 5.64 -15.93 0.37
C ASP A 183 5.43 -14.51 -0.19
N VAL A 184 4.29 -13.88 0.12
CA VAL A 184 3.96 -12.51 -0.29
C VAL A 184 3.40 -11.77 0.92
N LEU A 185 4.05 -10.68 1.31
CA LEU A 185 3.55 -9.76 2.32
C LEU A 185 2.90 -8.56 1.63
N VAL A 186 1.60 -8.35 1.88
CA VAL A 186 0.87 -7.17 1.43
C VAL A 186 0.61 -6.27 2.63
N MET A 187 1.15 -5.06 2.62
CA MET A 187 0.97 -4.07 3.68
C MET A 187 -0.09 -3.05 3.29
N ILE A 188 -1.09 -2.89 4.16
CA ILE A 188 -2.21 -1.94 4.03
C ILE A 188 -2.39 -1.20 5.37
N LEU A 189 -1.28 -0.92 6.03
CA LEU A 189 -1.29 -0.25 7.33
C LEU A 189 -1.46 1.27 7.16
N PRO A 190 -2.28 1.92 8.01
CA PRO A 190 -2.27 3.37 8.13
C PRO A 190 -1.00 3.84 8.86
N HIS A 191 -0.64 5.10 8.68
CA HIS A 191 0.40 5.72 9.49
C HIS A 191 -0.07 5.97 10.92
N SER A 192 0.78 5.66 11.88
CA SER A 192 0.68 6.04 13.30
C SER A 192 2.04 5.80 13.96
N ASP A 193 2.24 6.32 15.17
CA ASP A 193 3.47 6.04 15.94
C ASP A 193 3.69 4.53 16.14
N ALA A 194 2.61 3.77 16.32
CA ALA A 194 2.67 2.31 16.50
C ALA A 194 3.01 1.55 15.20
N THR A 195 2.74 2.13 14.04
CA THR A 195 3.00 1.51 12.74
C THR A 195 4.21 2.09 12.01
N SER A 196 4.85 3.10 12.55
CA SER A 196 6.09 3.67 12.01
C SER A 196 7.19 2.63 12.04
N ALA A 197 7.83 2.39 10.88
CA ALA A 197 8.85 1.36 10.67
C ALA A 197 8.42 -0.02 11.23
N ALA A 198 7.11 -0.34 11.14
CA ALA A 198 6.59 -1.61 11.62
C ALA A 198 7.27 -2.80 10.94
N LEU A 199 7.57 -2.70 9.62
CA LEU A 199 8.40 -3.65 8.90
C LEU A 199 9.86 -3.16 8.94
N ASN A 200 10.54 -3.48 10.02
CA ASN A 200 11.95 -3.17 10.25
C ASN A 200 12.89 -4.30 9.81
N ALA A 201 14.20 -4.12 10.03
CA ALA A 201 15.23 -5.09 9.66
C ALA A 201 14.98 -6.49 10.27
N ASP A 202 14.57 -6.56 11.54
CA ASP A 202 14.32 -7.84 12.22
C ASP A 202 13.15 -8.59 11.59
N ARG A 203 12.05 -7.91 11.26
CA ARG A 203 10.88 -8.51 10.60
C ARG A 203 11.15 -8.86 9.15
N LEU A 204 11.91 -8.03 8.44
CA LEU A 204 12.40 -8.37 7.10
C LEU A 204 13.27 -9.65 7.11
N ALA A 205 14.10 -9.81 8.12
CA ALA A 205 14.91 -11.02 8.30
C ALA A 205 14.08 -12.28 8.66
N ARG A 206 12.88 -12.12 9.22
CA ARG A 206 11.97 -13.23 9.53
C ARG A 206 11.18 -13.72 8.32
N LEU A 207 10.92 -12.85 7.34
CA LEU A 207 10.25 -13.27 6.10
C LEU A 207 10.96 -14.46 5.47
N ARG A 208 10.20 -15.31 4.81
CA ARG A 208 10.78 -16.41 4.05
C ARG A 208 11.80 -15.90 3.04
N GLN A 209 12.92 -16.64 2.85
CA GLN A 209 13.90 -16.32 1.83
C GLN A 209 13.24 -16.25 0.45
N GLY A 210 13.42 -15.13 -0.25
CA GLY A 210 12.83 -14.90 -1.55
C GLY A 210 11.37 -14.44 -1.53
N ALA A 211 10.84 -14.05 -0.36
CA ALA A 211 9.51 -13.45 -0.24
C ALA A 211 9.40 -12.15 -1.04
N LEU A 212 8.16 -11.77 -1.35
CA LEU A 212 7.82 -10.53 -2.04
C LEU A 212 7.11 -9.58 -1.08
N LEU A 213 7.38 -8.28 -1.23
CA LEU A 213 6.69 -7.21 -0.51
C LEU A 213 5.81 -6.41 -1.46
N VAL A 214 4.58 -6.12 -1.06
CA VAL A 214 3.70 -5.14 -1.71
C VAL A 214 3.24 -4.15 -0.65
N ASN A 215 3.47 -2.85 -0.86
CA ASN A 215 2.98 -1.81 0.07
C ASN A 215 2.06 -0.84 -0.67
N VAL A 216 0.78 -0.86 -0.29
CA VAL A 216 -0.28 0.06 -0.76
C VAL A 216 -0.92 0.81 0.41
N GLY A 217 -0.28 0.78 1.58
CA GLY A 217 -0.74 1.47 2.79
C GLY A 217 -0.10 2.84 2.96
N ARG A 218 1.00 2.88 3.74
CA ARG A 218 1.83 4.07 3.92
C ARG A 218 3.30 3.69 3.89
N GLY A 219 4.13 4.47 3.21
CA GLY A 219 5.56 4.23 3.09
C GLY A 219 6.29 4.23 4.43
N THR A 220 5.92 5.14 5.32
CA THR A 220 6.48 5.25 6.69
C THR A 220 6.30 3.98 7.55
N THR A 221 5.48 3.02 7.12
CA THR A 221 5.33 1.74 7.83
C THR A 221 6.46 0.74 7.57
N VAL A 222 7.33 1.05 6.62
CA VAL A 222 8.51 0.27 6.23
C VAL A 222 9.77 1.06 6.56
N ASP A 223 10.75 0.41 7.14
CA ASP A 223 12.12 0.91 7.21
C ASP A 223 12.76 0.75 5.82
N GLU A 224 12.84 1.85 5.05
CA GLU A 224 13.32 1.81 3.66
C GLU A 224 14.79 1.45 3.55
N GLU A 225 15.64 1.85 4.50
CA GLU A 225 17.05 1.48 4.51
C GLU A 225 17.20 -0.04 4.69
N ALA A 226 16.46 -0.61 5.63
CA ALA A 226 16.43 -2.05 5.84
C ALA A 226 15.82 -2.80 4.64
N LEU A 227 14.81 -2.22 3.98
CA LEU A 227 14.22 -2.77 2.76
C LEU A 227 15.23 -2.84 1.62
N VAL A 228 15.98 -1.76 1.37
CA VAL A 228 17.05 -1.73 0.35
C VAL A 228 18.08 -2.82 0.63
N ALA A 229 18.57 -2.92 1.86
CA ALA A 229 19.53 -3.95 2.25
C ALA A 229 18.98 -5.38 2.05
N ALA A 230 17.70 -5.61 2.35
CA ALA A 230 17.04 -6.90 2.16
C ALA A 230 16.90 -7.26 0.66
N LEU A 231 16.67 -6.28 -0.20
CA LEU A 231 16.59 -6.47 -1.65
C LEU A 231 17.97 -6.73 -2.27
N GLU A 232 18.97 -5.94 -1.90
CA GLU A 232 20.36 -6.08 -2.38
C GLU A 232 20.97 -7.41 -1.97
N SER A 233 20.74 -7.86 -0.75
CA SER A 233 21.19 -9.17 -0.28
C SER A 233 20.43 -10.35 -0.89
N GLY A 234 19.33 -10.10 -1.61
CA GLY A 234 18.43 -11.13 -2.13
C GLY A 234 17.60 -11.83 -1.06
N ARG A 235 17.52 -11.27 0.16
CA ARG A 235 16.61 -11.75 1.21
C ARG A 235 15.17 -11.65 0.74
N LEU A 236 14.80 -10.50 0.15
CA LEU A 236 13.58 -10.34 -0.62
C LEU A 236 13.84 -10.54 -2.12
N ALA A 237 12.91 -11.20 -2.79
CA ALA A 237 12.97 -11.39 -4.24
C ALA A 237 12.56 -10.15 -5.02
N GLY A 238 11.78 -9.26 -4.41
CA GLY A 238 11.32 -8.02 -5.00
C GLY A 238 10.36 -7.28 -4.09
N ALA A 239 10.12 -6.01 -4.43
CA ALA A 239 9.14 -5.17 -3.77
C ALA A 239 8.32 -4.37 -4.79
N ALA A 240 7.04 -4.14 -4.51
CA ALA A 240 6.18 -3.21 -5.23
C ALA A 240 5.63 -2.18 -4.24
N LEU A 241 5.93 -0.92 -4.51
CA LEU A 241 5.68 0.19 -3.61
C LEU A 241 4.79 1.21 -4.31
N ASP A 242 3.56 1.35 -3.87
CA ASP A 242 2.70 2.46 -4.28
C ASP A 242 2.96 3.69 -3.41
N VAL A 243 3.56 3.47 -2.25
CA VAL A 243 3.87 4.49 -1.24
C VAL A 243 5.31 4.36 -0.76
N THR A 244 5.94 5.50 -0.46
CA THR A 244 7.32 5.59 0.04
C THR A 244 7.40 6.46 1.30
N ALA A 245 8.48 6.36 2.07
CA ALA A 245 8.61 7.09 3.34
C ALA A 245 8.63 8.61 3.13
N VAL A 246 9.20 9.04 1.99
CA VAL A 246 9.17 10.43 1.52
C VAL A 246 8.50 10.43 0.15
N GLU A 247 7.46 11.25 -0.01
CA GLU A 247 6.72 11.42 -1.26
C GLU A 247 6.74 12.89 -1.70
N PRO A 248 7.11 13.21 -2.95
CA PRO A 248 7.62 12.30 -3.99
C PRO A 248 8.94 11.63 -3.61
N LEU A 249 9.16 10.37 -4.06
CA LEU A 249 10.40 9.65 -3.82
C LEU A 249 11.59 10.45 -4.38
N PRO A 250 12.62 10.77 -3.54
CA PRO A 250 13.77 11.53 -3.98
C PRO A 250 14.48 10.90 -5.19
N ALA A 251 15.00 11.74 -6.09
CA ALA A 251 15.63 11.28 -7.33
C ALA A 251 16.91 10.47 -7.10
N ASP A 252 17.54 10.61 -5.94
CA ASP A 252 18.74 9.90 -5.50
C ASP A 252 18.43 8.64 -4.65
N SER A 253 17.16 8.28 -4.51
CA SER A 253 16.81 7.06 -3.79
C SER A 253 17.34 5.81 -4.50
N PRO A 254 18.00 4.89 -3.78
CA PRO A 254 18.49 3.64 -4.35
C PRO A 254 17.37 2.72 -4.85
N LEU A 255 16.13 2.92 -4.43
CA LEU A 255 14.98 2.14 -4.88
C LEU A 255 14.76 2.23 -6.40
N TRP A 256 15.14 3.36 -7.04
CA TRP A 256 15.02 3.54 -8.50
C TRP A 256 15.92 2.58 -9.29
N ASP A 257 17.07 2.23 -8.74
CA ASP A 257 18.10 1.44 -9.43
C ASP A 257 17.94 -0.08 -9.22
N LEU A 258 17.01 -0.49 -8.34
CA LEU A 258 16.78 -1.90 -8.04
C LEU A 258 15.84 -2.55 -9.09
N PRO A 259 16.34 -3.47 -9.94
CA PRO A 259 15.56 -4.03 -11.05
C PRO A 259 14.40 -4.95 -10.59
N THR A 260 14.37 -5.30 -9.32
CA THR A 260 13.31 -6.11 -8.68
C THR A 260 12.28 -5.26 -7.95
N VAL A 261 12.40 -3.93 -8.05
CA VAL A 261 11.45 -2.98 -7.45
C VAL A 261 10.52 -2.44 -8.53
N LEU A 262 9.25 -2.33 -8.19
CA LEU A 262 8.22 -1.65 -8.96
C LEU A 262 7.67 -0.50 -8.11
N ILE A 263 7.64 0.71 -8.67
CA ILE A 263 7.15 1.89 -7.98
C ILE A 263 5.96 2.46 -8.76
N SER A 264 4.86 2.74 -8.06
CA SER A 264 3.75 3.56 -8.56
C SER A 264 3.58 4.78 -7.64
N PRO A 265 3.23 5.96 -8.17
CA PRO A 265 3.32 7.21 -7.43
C PRO A 265 2.02 7.49 -6.64
N HIS A 266 1.74 6.65 -5.63
CA HIS A 266 0.59 6.75 -4.71
C HIS A 266 -0.75 6.82 -5.46
N THR A 267 -0.94 5.90 -6.40
CA THR A 267 -2.09 5.90 -7.33
C THR A 267 -3.07 4.75 -7.10
N ALA A 268 -2.86 3.95 -6.06
CA ALA A 268 -3.69 2.77 -5.81
C ALA A 268 -5.19 3.08 -5.64
N ALA A 269 -5.52 4.28 -5.15
CA ALA A 269 -6.90 4.71 -4.92
C ALA A 269 -7.55 5.39 -6.15
N LEU A 270 -6.82 5.59 -7.27
CA LEU A 270 -7.36 6.27 -8.44
C LEU A 270 -8.49 5.45 -9.10
N ASP A 271 -9.64 6.07 -9.23
CA ASP A 271 -10.77 5.59 -10.03
C ASP A 271 -11.24 6.71 -10.96
N ALA A 272 -11.23 6.47 -12.28
CA ALA A 272 -11.66 7.45 -13.28
C ALA A 272 -13.17 7.78 -13.19
N ARG A 273 -13.91 7.08 -12.33
CA ARG A 273 -15.34 7.31 -12.08
C ARG A 273 -15.60 8.28 -10.91
N GLU A 274 -14.57 8.68 -10.17
CA GLU A 274 -14.58 9.70 -9.14
C GLU A 274 -14.23 11.06 -9.73
#